data_a9a3efded1029a31efb1f3c9aed1733d
#
_entry.id   a9a3efded1029a31efb1f3c9aed1733d
#
_cell.length_a   1.000
_cell.length_b   1.000
_cell.length_c   1.000
_cell.angle_alpha   90.00
_cell.angle_beta   90.00
_cell.angle_gamma   90.00
#
_symmetry.space_group_name_H-M   'P 1'
#
loop_
_entity.id
_entity.type
_entity.pdbx_description
1 polymer ?
#
loop_
_entity_poly.entity_id
_entity_poly.type
_entity_poly.pdbx_seq_one_letter_code
_entity_poly.pdbx_strand_id
1 'polypeptide(L)'
;MITAIVNFKLPAEIDAKKATDLFKSSAPKYRAMKGLVRKYYLFDDHNRIGGGVYLWKSRADADAVYTPQWKAYIAERYGAPPDIRYFETPVVVDNESDKILADAA
;
A
#
# COMPACT_ATOMS: atom_id res chain seq x y z
N MET A 1 -13.97 -1.12 7.00
CA MET A 1 -12.56 -1.00 6.57
C MET A 1 -12.48 -0.86 5.05
N ILE A 2 -11.42 -0.27 4.59
CA ILE A 2 -11.17 -0.08 3.16
C ILE A 2 -9.81 -0.69 2.81
N THR A 3 -9.77 -1.49 1.75
CA THR A 3 -8.51 -1.97 1.19
C THR A 3 -8.19 -1.14 -0.04
N ALA A 4 -6.99 -0.59 -0.08
CA ALA A 4 -6.49 0.09 -1.27
C ALA A 4 -5.37 -0.75 -1.87
N ILE A 5 -5.47 -1.04 -3.16
CA ILE A 5 -4.40 -1.71 -3.92
C ILE A 5 -3.75 -0.66 -4.80
N VAL A 6 -2.48 -0.41 -4.53
CA VAL A 6 -1.67 0.59 -5.24
C VAL A 6 -0.67 -0.15 -6.11
N ASN A 7 -0.66 0.15 -7.40
CA ASN A 7 0.29 -0.42 -8.34
C ASN A 7 0.95 0.67 -9.17
N PHE A 8 2.22 0.48 -9.50
CA PHE A 8 2.95 1.36 -10.42
C PHE A 8 3.98 0.55 -11.19
N LYS A 9 4.31 1.01 -12.38
CA LYS A 9 5.34 0.37 -13.20
C LYS A 9 6.73 0.62 -12.60
N LEU A 10 7.57 -0.40 -12.67
CA LEU A 10 8.96 -0.32 -12.23
C LEU A 10 9.91 -0.27 -13.42
N PRO A 11 10.94 0.60 -13.36
CA PRO A 11 12.02 0.55 -14.36
C PRO A 11 12.75 -0.78 -14.31
N ALA A 12 13.35 -1.15 -15.44
CA ALA A 12 14.02 -2.44 -15.61
C ALA A 12 15.16 -2.67 -14.61
N GLU A 13 15.82 -1.60 -14.16
CA GLU A 13 16.96 -1.70 -13.24
C GLU A 13 16.58 -1.99 -11.79
N ILE A 14 15.30 -1.92 -11.42
CA ILE A 14 14.87 -2.24 -10.05
C ILE A 14 14.62 -3.75 -9.95
N ASP A 15 15.57 -4.46 -9.39
CA ASP A 15 15.43 -5.88 -9.07
C ASP A 15 14.79 -6.07 -7.69
N ALA A 16 14.63 -7.33 -7.27
CA ALA A 16 14.00 -7.66 -5.99
C ALA A 16 14.76 -7.05 -4.80
N LYS A 17 16.09 -7.04 -4.85
CA LYS A 17 16.92 -6.50 -3.78
C LYS A 17 16.73 -4.98 -3.68
N LYS A 18 16.80 -4.28 -4.81
CA LYS A 18 16.64 -2.84 -4.83
C LYS A 18 15.23 -2.41 -4.43
N ALA A 19 14.21 -3.15 -4.90
CA ALA A 19 12.83 -2.91 -4.48
C ALA A 19 12.68 -3.08 -2.97
N THR A 20 13.23 -4.15 -2.40
CA THR A 20 13.19 -4.40 -0.96
C THR A 20 13.86 -3.27 -0.18
N ASP A 21 15.02 -2.79 -0.63
CA ASP A 21 15.73 -1.69 0.03
C ASP A 21 14.92 -0.39 -0.02
N LEU A 22 14.31 -0.08 -1.17
CA LEU A 22 13.45 1.09 -1.32
C LEU A 22 12.22 1.00 -0.42
N PHE A 23 11.57 -0.17 -0.36
CA PHE A 23 10.40 -0.39 0.48
C PHE A 23 10.74 -0.26 1.96
N LYS A 24 11.83 -0.87 2.39
CA LYS A 24 12.30 -0.75 3.78
C LYS A 24 12.60 0.70 4.15
N SER A 25 13.14 1.48 3.23
CA SER A 25 13.47 2.89 3.52
C SER A 25 12.23 3.75 3.71
N SER A 26 11.10 3.40 3.09
CA SER A 26 9.84 4.13 3.25
C SER A 26 8.95 3.58 4.37
N ALA A 27 9.16 2.34 4.80
CA ALA A 27 8.29 1.67 5.77
C ALA A 27 8.10 2.47 7.09
N PRO A 28 9.13 3.10 7.67
CA PRO A 28 8.94 3.88 8.90
C PRO A 28 7.92 5.01 8.76
N LYS A 29 7.78 5.58 7.56
CA LYS A 29 6.79 6.63 7.29
C LYS A 29 5.36 6.15 7.51
N TYR A 30 5.10 4.87 7.23
CA TYR A 30 3.76 4.30 7.34
C TYR A 30 3.49 3.67 8.70
N ARG A 31 4.53 3.41 9.49
CA ARG A 31 4.37 2.87 10.83
C ARG A 31 3.65 3.89 11.71
N ALA A 32 2.62 3.44 12.42
CA ALA A 32 1.78 4.28 13.28
C ALA A 32 1.04 5.40 12.53
N MET A 33 0.90 5.30 11.21
CA MET A 33 0.13 6.26 10.42
C MET A 33 -1.36 6.14 10.77
N LYS A 34 -2.00 7.31 10.99
CA LYS A 34 -3.41 7.35 11.40
C LYS A 34 -4.30 6.57 10.45
N GLY A 35 -5.08 5.65 11.01
CA GLY A 35 -6.07 4.88 10.27
C GLY A 35 -5.51 3.72 9.44
N LEU A 36 -4.20 3.59 9.35
CA LEU A 36 -3.59 2.47 8.63
C LEU A 36 -3.44 1.28 9.57
N VAL A 37 -4.19 0.20 9.29
CA VAL A 37 -4.14 -1.04 10.09
C VAL A 37 -2.90 -1.84 9.74
N ARG A 38 -2.65 -2.04 8.45
CA ARG A 38 -1.46 -2.73 7.96
C ARG A 38 -1.22 -2.40 6.51
N LYS A 39 0.01 -2.64 6.07
CA LYS A 39 0.43 -2.44 4.69
C LYS A 39 1.34 -3.58 4.27
N TYR A 40 1.11 -4.11 3.08
CA TYR A 40 2.03 -5.02 2.42
C TYR A 40 2.65 -4.32 1.23
N TYR A 41 3.96 -4.44 1.07
CA TYR A 41 4.62 -4.01 -0.16
C TYR A 41 4.62 -5.15 -1.17
N LEU A 42 4.43 -4.83 -2.43
CA LEU A 42 4.30 -5.81 -3.51
C LEU A 42 5.39 -5.60 -4.55
N PHE A 43 5.91 -6.71 -5.05
CA PHE A 43 6.88 -6.71 -6.13
C PHE A 43 6.56 -7.86 -7.09
N ASP A 44 6.37 -7.55 -8.37
CA ASP A 44 6.15 -8.53 -9.43
C ASP A 44 7.25 -8.31 -10.48
N ASP A 45 8.25 -9.19 -10.46
CA ASP A 45 9.39 -9.08 -11.37
C ASP A 45 8.99 -9.33 -12.81
N HIS A 46 8.11 -10.30 -13.06
CA HIS A 46 7.69 -10.67 -14.41
C HIS A 46 6.99 -9.52 -15.13
N ASN A 47 6.04 -8.87 -14.46
CA ASN A 47 5.25 -7.78 -15.03
C ASN A 47 5.85 -6.40 -14.74
N ARG A 48 6.96 -6.33 -14.03
CA ARG A 48 7.63 -5.09 -13.65
C ARG A 48 6.69 -4.13 -12.93
N ILE A 49 6.05 -4.63 -11.87
CA ILE A 49 5.09 -3.88 -11.07
C ILE A 49 5.54 -3.86 -9.62
N GLY A 50 5.51 -2.69 -9.02
CA GLY A 50 5.63 -2.51 -7.60
C GLY A 50 4.34 -1.93 -7.04
N GLY A 51 4.20 -1.94 -5.72
CA GLY A 51 3.04 -1.35 -5.11
C GLY A 51 2.85 -1.75 -3.67
N GLY A 52 1.61 -1.70 -3.24
CA GLY A 52 1.25 -2.10 -1.89
C GLY A 52 -0.23 -2.41 -1.77
N VAL A 53 -0.54 -3.20 -0.75
CA VAL A 53 -1.90 -3.42 -0.27
C VAL A 53 -1.99 -2.72 1.08
N TYR A 54 -2.95 -1.81 1.22
CA TYR A 54 -3.16 -1.02 2.43
C TYR A 54 -4.53 -1.36 3.00
N LEU A 55 -4.58 -1.65 4.28
CA LEU A 55 -5.85 -1.81 5.00
C LEU A 55 -6.08 -0.59 5.88
N TRP A 56 -7.13 0.17 5.57
CA TRP A 56 -7.49 1.40 6.25
C TRP A 56 -8.75 1.22 7.10
N LYS A 57 -8.81 1.93 8.22
CA LYS A 57 -10.03 1.94 9.05
C LYS A 57 -11.20 2.59 8.32
N SER A 58 -10.92 3.61 7.48
CA SER A 58 -11.96 4.32 6.73
C SER A 58 -11.42 4.86 5.41
N ARG A 59 -12.34 5.19 4.49
CA ARG A 59 -12.00 5.85 3.24
C ARG A 59 -11.40 7.23 3.49
N ALA A 60 -11.90 7.95 4.50
CA ALA A 60 -11.36 9.26 4.83
C ALA A 60 -9.89 9.21 5.24
N ASP A 61 -9.51 8.17 6.00
CA ASP A 61 -8.10 7.98 6.37
C ASP A 61 -7.23 7.70 5.13
N ALA A 62 -7.72 6.91 4.19
CA ALA A 62 -7.02 6.66 2.93
C ALA A 62 -6.88 7.95 2.11
N ASP A 63 -7.96 8.71 1.96
CA ASP A 63 -7.94 9.95 1.17
C ASP A 63 -7.00 11.00 1.75
N ALA A 64 -6.83 11.02 3.08
CA ALA A 64 -5.89 11.93 3.73
C ALA A 64 -4.43 11.67 3.34
N VAL A 65 -4.10 10.45 2.91
CA VAL A 65 -2.75 10.06 2.50
C VAL A 65 -2.58 10.15 0.99
N TYR A 66 -3.55 9.68 0.21
CA TYR A 66 -3.44 9.59 -1.25
C TYR A 66 -3.74 10.93 -1.93
N THR A 67 -3.04 11.95 -1.52
CA THR A 67 -3.13 13.31 -2.06
C THR A 67 -2.37 13.42 -3.39
N PRO A 68 -2.58 14.50 -4.17
CA PRO A 68 -1.75 14.76 -5.34
C PRO A 68 -0.25 14.79 -5.03
N GLN A 69 0.13 15.31 -3.85
CA GLN A 69 1.52 15.35 -3.41
C GLN A 69 2.08 13.95 -3.16
N TRP A 70 1.29 13.06 -2.55
CA TRP A 70 1.71 11.67 -2.33
C TRP A 70 1.87 10.94 -3.67
N LYS A 71 0.94 11.14 -4.60
CA LYS A 71 1.00 10.53 -5.94
C LYS A 71 2.24 11.01 -6.71
N ALA A 72 2.57 12.29 -6.60
CA ALA A 72 3.77 12.85 -7.20
C ALA A 72 5.04 12.27 -6.56
N TYR A 73 5.05 12.09 -5.25
CA TYR A 73 6.15 11.43 -4.53
C TYR A 73 6.40 10.01 -5.04
N ILE A 74 5.34 9.23 -5.22
CA ILE A 74 5.45 7.87 -5.76
C ILE A 74 5.98 7.90 -7.21
N ALA A 75 5.43 8.77 -8.04
CA ALA A 75 5.85 8.89 -9.43
C ALA A 75 7.33 9.28 -9.55
N GLU A 76 7.80 10.18 -8.72
CA GLU A 76 9.20 10.60 -8.68
C GLU A 76 10.10 9.48 -8.18
N ARG A 77 9.69 8.79 -7.11
CA ARG A 77 10.48 7.74 -6.48
C ARG A 77 10.64 6.50 -7.34
N TYR A 78 9.60 6.10 -8.06
CA TYR A 78 9.57 4.85 -8.82
C TYR A 78 9.51 5.05 -10.34
N GLY A 79 9.35 6.27 -10.80
CA GLY A 79 9.38 6.60 -12.23
C GLY A 79 8.04 6.50 -12.95
N ALA A 80 6.95 6.20 -12.24
CA ALA A 80 5.62 6.13 -12.83
C ALA A 80 4.54 6.46 -11.79
N PRO A 81 3.41 7.05 -12.23
CA PRO A 81 2.31 7.36 -11.32
C PRO A 81 1.64 6.09 -10.81
N PRO A 82 1.09 6.12 -9.58
CA PRO A 82 0.37 4.99 -9.04
C PRO A 82 -1.05 4.89 -9.61
N ASP A 83 -1.50 3.65 -9.79
CA ASP A 83 -2.90 3.30 -9.98
C ASP A 83 -3.44 2.83 -8.63
N ILE A 84 -4.59 3.35 -8.21
CA ILE A 84 -5.16 3.03 -6.90
C ILE A 84 -6.57 2.48 -7.09
N ARG A 85 -6.81 1.28 -6.56
CA ARG A 85 -8.14 0.68 -6.51
C ARG A 85 -8.58 0.52 -5.07
N TYR A 86 -9.84 0.83 -4.82
CA TYR A 86 -10.43 0.76 -3.48
C TYR A 86 -11.49 -0.33 -3.42
N PHE A 87 -11.53 -1.03 -2.29
CA PHE A 87 -12.52 -2.06 -2.00
C PHE A 87 -13.03 -1.89 -0.59
N GLU A 88 -14.34 -2.00 -0.41
CA GLU A 88 -14.87 -2.17 0.93
C GLU A 88 -14.41 -3.52 1.46
N THR A 89 -13.96 -3.55 2.71
CA THR A 89 -13.40 -4.74 3.35
C THR A 89 -14.13 -4.98 4.67
N PRO A 90 -15.31 -5.60 4.59
CA PRO A 90 -16.13 -5.75 5.80
C PRO A 90 -15.60 -6.77 6.78
N VAL A 91 -14.77 -7.72 6.33
CA VAL A 91 -14.27 -8.82 7.18
C VAL A 91 -12.80 -9.10 6.84
N VAL A 92 -11.97 -9.25 7.88
CA VAL A 92 -10.59 -9.71 7.76
C VAL A 92 -10.39 -10.90 8.68
N VAL A 93 -9.92 -12.01 8.14
CA VAL A 93 -9.48 -13.16 8.95
C VAL A 93 -7.98 -13.00 9.18
N ASP A 94 -7.57 -12.91 10.43
CA ASP A 94 -6.18 -12.74 10.80
C ASP A 94 -5.74 -13.92 11.67
N ASN A 95 -5.10 -14.90 11.05
CA ASN A 95 -4.69 -16.11 11.74
C ASN A 95 -3.47 -15.91 12.64
N GLU A 96 -2.68 -14.85 12.41
CA GLU A 96 -1.55 -14.53 13.28
C GLU A 96 -2.02 -14.04 14.65
N SER A 97 -3.01 -13.16 14.67
CA SER A 97 -3.61 -12.68 15.92
C SER A 97 -4.77 -13.53 16.39
N ASP A 98 -5.16 -14.57 15.62
CA ASP A 98 -6.29 -15.45 15.91
C ASP A 98 -7.59 -14.66 16.05
N LYS A 99 -7.83 -13.74 15.13
CA LYS A 99 -8.98 -12.83 15.16
C LYS A 99 -9.70 -12.75 13.83
N ILE A 100 -10.99 -12.50 13.93
CA ILE A 100 -11.80 -12.05 12.81
C ILE A 100 -12.15 -10.60 13.08
N LEU A 101 -11.68 -9.70 12.22
CA LEU A 101 -12.02 -8.28 12.30
C LEU A 101 -13.21 -8.04 11.39
N ALA A 102 -14.22 -7.34 11.91
CA ALA A 102 -15.41 -7.04 11.14
C ALA A 102 -15.84 -5.60 11.39
N ASP A 103 -16.39 -4.97 10.36
CA ASP A 103 -16.96 -3.64 10.52
C ASP A 103 -18.20 -3.70 11.39
N ALA A 104 -18.43 -2.67 12.16
CA ALA A 104 -19.66 -2.53 12.93
C ALA A 104 -20.85 -2.44 11.97
N ALA A 105 -21.92 -3.15 12.31
CA ALA A 105 -23.14 -3.14 11.53
C ALA A 105 -23.83 -1.77 11.62
#